data_e1f9a00977926f88a258ef2d8cc5030d
#
_entry.id   e1f9a00977926f88a258ef2d8cc5030d
#
_cell.length_a   1.000
_cell.length_b   1.000
_cell.length_c   1.000
_cell.angle_alpha   90.00
_cell.angle_beta   90.00
_cell.angle_gamma   90.00
#
_symmetry.space_group_name_H-M   'P 1'
#
loop_
_entity.id
_entity.type
_entity.pdbx_description
1 polymer ?
#
loop_
_entity_poly.entity_id
_entity_poly.type
_entity_poly.pdbx_seq_one_letter_code
_entity_poly.pdbx_strand_id
1 'polypeptide(L)'
;MANRFVLNETSYHGAGAIKDIATEAKGRGFKKAFVCSDPDLIKFGVTKKVIDVLEGAGLDYEIYSNIKPNPTIENVQTGVEAFKKSGADYLIAIGGGSSMDTAKAVGIIIANPDFADVVSLEGVADTKNKSVPLIALPTTSGTAAEVTINYVITDVEKNRKMVCVDPKDIPVVAFVDPEMMSSMPKGLTAATGMDALTHAIEGYITAGAWELSDMFHLKAIEIISRSLRNAVANTPEGRADMALGQYVAGMGFSNVGLGIVHSMAHPLGALYDTPHGVANAIILPTVMEYNAPATGEKYREIARAMGVQGVDSMTQEEYRKAAIDAVRKLSEDVGIPADLKAIVKEEDIPFLAQSAYDDACRPGNPRETSVEEITELYKSLI
;
A
#
# COMPACT_ATOMS: atom_id res chain seq x y z
N MET A 1 -20.39 15.43 -10.52
CA MET A 1 -18.94 15.66 -10.73
C MET A 1 -18.39 14.49 -11.56
N ALA A 2 -17.37 14.73 -12.38
CA ALA A 2 -16.72 13.62 -13.10
C ALA A 2 -15.76 12.88 -12.17
N ASN A 3 -15.78 11.55 -12.21
CA ASN A 3 -14.82 10.72 -11.50
C ASN A 3 -13.55 10.59 -12.36
N ARG A 4 -12.37 10.90 -11.77
CA ARG A 4 -11.08 10.70 -12.41
C ARG A 4 -10.53 9.33 -12.00
N PHE A 5 -9.90 8.63 -12.95
CA PHE A 5 -9.24 7.35 -12.71
C PHE A 5 -7.83 7.38 -13.30
N VAL A 6 -6.82 7.05 -12.52
CA VAL A 6 -5.40 7.11 -12.89
C VAL A 6 -4.79 5.73 -12.69
N LEU A 7 -4.09 5.24 -13.71
CA LEU A 7 -3.37 3.97 -13.68
C LEU A 7 -1.99 4.14 -14.32
N ASN A 8 -1.12 3.13 -14.20
CA ASN A 8 0.13 3.07 -14.95
C ASN A 8 -0.13 3.15 -16.47
N GLU A 9 0.84 3.66 -17.22
CA GLU A 9 0.81 3.58 -18.69
C GLU A 9 0.91 2.12 -19.15
N THR A 10 1.73 1.31 -18.46
CA THR A 10 1.93 -0.11 -18.74
C THR A 10 2.15 -0.90 -17.46
N SER A 11 1.67 -2.14 -17.41
CA SER A 11 2.03 -3.08 -16.36
C SER A 11 2.27 -4.49 -16.93
N TYR A 12 3.26 -5.17 -16.36
CA TYR A 12 3.64 -6.55 -16.70
C TYR A 12 3.37 -7.45 -15.51
N HIS A 13 2.72 -8.58 -15.73
CA HIS A 13 2.30 -9.49 -14.67
C HIS A 13 2.73 -10.92 -14.94
N GLY A 14 3.26 -11.58 -13.92
CA GLY A 14 3.63 -13.00 -13.95
C GLY A 14 5.10 -13.26 -13.73
N ALA A 15 5.42 -14.53 -13.54
CA ALA A 15 6.78 -14.99 -13.29
C ALA A 15 7.71 -14.67 -14.47
N GLY A 16 8.84 -14.06 -14.19
CA GLY A 16 9.82 -13.64 -15.17
C GLY A 16 9.50 -12.31 -15.87
N ALA A 17 8.47 -11.57 -15.45
CA ALA A 17 8.11 -10.27 -16.02
C ALA A 17 9.28 -9.27 -16.01
N ILE A 18 10.18 -9.35 -15.02
CA ILE A 18 11.37 -8.48 -14.94
C ILE A 18 12.28 -8.53 -16.15
N LYS A 19 12.20 -9.57 -16.99
CA LYS A 19 13.02 -9.71 -18.21
C LYS A 19 12.70 -8.61 -19.24
N ASP A 20 11.48 -8.07 -19.20
CA ASP A 20 11.04 -7.02 -20.13
C ASP A 20 11.44 -5.60 -19.70
N ILE A 21 12.08 -5.42 -18.53
CA ILE A 21 12.55 -4.10 -18.05
C ILE A 21 13.44 -3.41 -19.07
N ALA A 22 14.39 -4.16 -19.63
CA ALA A 22 15.35 -3.62 -20.60
C ALA A 22 14.68 -3.19 -21.89
N THR A 23 13.70 -3.95 -22.37
CA THR A 23 12.90 -3.63 -23.57
C THR A 23 12.11 -2.34 -23.33
N GLU A 24 11.44 -2.23 -22.19
CA GLU A 24 10.65 -1.06 -21.81
C GLU A 24 11.53 0.19 -21.66
N ALA A 25 12.65 0.08 -20.93
CA ALA A 25 13.57 1.20 -20.72
C ALA A 25 14.15 1.73 -22.04
N LYS A 26 14.60 0.82 -22.93
CA LYS A 26 15.11 1.19 -24.25
C LYS A 26 14.04 1.77 -25.15
N GLY A 27 12.83 1.20 -25.14
CA GLY A 27 11.69 1.69 -25.92
C GLY A 27 11.29 3.12 -25.54
N ARG A 28 11.48 3.51 -24.27
CA ARG A 28 11.26 4.87 -23.75
C ARG A 28 12.46 5.79 -23.94
N GLY A 29 13.59 5.29 -24.39
CA GLY A 29 14.82 6.07 -24.61
C GLY A 29 15.59 6.38 -23.32
N PHE A 30 15.32 5.67 -22.23
CA PHE A 30 16.01 5.80 -20.95
C PHE A 30 17.46 5.32 -21.06
N LYS A 31 18.39 5.97 -20.33
CA LYS A 31 19.84 5.72 -20.44
C LYS A 31 20.46 5.24 -19.14
N LYS A 32 20.20 5.91 -18.03
CA LYS A 32 20.78 5.58 -16.72
C LYS A 32 19.74 5.54 -15.64
N ALA A 33 19.61 4.40 -14.97
CA ALA A 33 18.68 4.18 -13.87
C ALA A 33 19.22 4.70 -12.54
N PHE A 34 18.37 5.34 -11.73
CA PHE A 34 18.59 5.50 -10.30
C PHE A 34 17.77 4.44 -9.57
N VAL A 35 18.44 3.43 -9.03
CA VAL A 35 17.81 2.24 -8.46
C VAL A 35 17.64 2.41 -6.96
N CYS A 36 16.41 2.63 -6.51
CA CYS A 36 16.04 2.71 -5.10
C CYS A 36 15.72 1.30 -4.57
N SER A 37 16.56 0.79 -3.67
CA SER A 37 16.36 -0.53 -3.05
C SER A 37 16.93 -0.56 -1.64
N ASP A 38 16.24 -1.23 -0.70
CA ASP A 38 16.73 -1.30 0.67
C ASP A 38 17.95 -2.24 0.82
N PRO A 39 18.75 -2.07 1.89
CA PRO A 39 19.95 -2.85 2.09
C PRO A 39 19.74 -4.36 2.21
N ASP A 40 18.60 -4.81 2.74
CA ASP A 40 18.32 -6.24 2.90
C ASP A 40 18.02 -6.90 1.56
N LEU A 41 17.26 -6.26 0.67
CA LEU A 41 17.01 -6.76 -0.68
C LEU A 41 18.30 -6.85 -1.51
N ILE A 42 19.22 -5.90 -1.31
CA ILE A 42 20.55 -5.96 -1.93
C ILE A 42 21.34 -7.14 -1.38
N LYS A 43 21.42 -7.26 -0.04
CA LYS A 43 22.15 -8.31 0.66
C LYS A 43 21.66 -9.71 0.32
N PHE A 44 20.35 -9.88 0.19
CA PHE A 44 19.73 -11.18 -0.13
C PHE A 44 19.62 -11.45 -1.65
N GLY A 45 20.16 -10.58 -2.49
CA GLY A 45 20.26 -10.79 -3.94
C GLY A 45 18.96 -10.58 -4.71
N VAL A 46 17.91 -10.02 -4.09
CA VAL A 46 16.66 -9.71 -4.80
C VAL A 46 16.89 -8.60 -5.82
N THR A 47 17.53 -7.51 -5.39
CA THR A 47 17.92 -6.38 -6.25
C THR A 47 18.81 -6.84 -7.40
N LYS A 48 19.70 -7.79 -7.14
CA LYS A 48 20.63 -8.32 -8.17
C LYS A 48 19.91 -8.91 -9.37
N LYS A 49 18.74 -9.51 -9.21
CA LYS A 49 17.95 -10.05 -10.33
C LYS A 49 17.64 -8.96 -11.39
N VAL A 50 17.33 -7.75 -10.93
CA VAL A 50 17.05 -6.60 -11.80
C VAL A 50 18.34 -6.02 -12.38
N ILE A 51 19.38 -5.91 -11.54
CA ILE A 51 20.69 -5.42 -11.98
C ILE A 51 21.25 -6.30 -13.10
N ASP A 52 21.13 -7.62 -13.00
CA ASP A 52 21.57 -8.55 -14.05
C ASP A 52 20.85 -8.31 -15.40
N VAL A 53 19.57 -7.91 -15.36
CA VAL A 53 18.81 -7.54 -16.57
C VAL A 53 19.36 -6.24 -17.17
N LEU A 54 19.66 -5.24 -16.34
CA LEU A 54 20.22 -3.96 -16.81
C LEU A 54 21.61 -4.15 -17.40
N GLU A 55 22.49 -4.85 -16.70
CA GLU A 55 23.87 -5.14 -17.17
C GLU A 55 23.87 -5.94 -18.46
N GLY A 56 23.05 -7.00 -18.54
CA GLY A 56 22.88 -7.81 -19.73
C GLY A 56 22.40 -7.03 -20.96
N ALA A 57 21.72 -5.92 -20.72
CA ALA A 57 21.21 -5.02 -21.77
C ALA A 57 22.14 -3.84 -22.07
N GLY A 58 23.22 -3.65 -21.30
CA GLY A 58 24.13 -2.52 -21.42
C GLY A 58 23.49 -1.21 -20.98
N LEU A 59 22.59 -1.25 -19.99
CA LEU A 59 21.96 -0.07 -19.38
C LEU A 59 22.72 0.34 -18.12
N ASP A 60 23.10 1.60 -18.02
CA ASP A 60 23.78 2.15 -16.86
C ASP A 60 22.83 2.30 -15.67
N TYR A 61 23.38 2.20 -14.46
CA TYR A 61 22.60 2.37 -13.23
C TYR A 61 23.46 2.90 -12.09
N GLU A 62 22.80 3.42 -11.05
CA GLU A 62 23.38 3.74 -9.77
C GLU A 62 22.41 3.34 -8.66
N ILE A 63 22.90 2.65 -7.62
CA ILE A 63 22.06 2.15 -6.53
C ILE A 63 22.03 3.16 -5.39
N TYR A 64 20.82 3.52 -4.95
CA TYR A 64 20.54 4.28 -3.75
C TYR A 64 19.90 3.34 -2.72
N SER A 65 20.60 3.14 -1.59
CA SER A 65 20.20 2.17 -0.58
C SER A 65 19.90 2.78 0.80
N ASN A 66 19.90 4.11 0.93
CA ASN A 66 19.44 4.75 2.17
C ASN A 66 17.91 4.73 2.28
N ILE A 67 17.38 3.52 2.23
CA ILE A 67 15.95 3.22 2.37
C ILE A 67 15.74 2.56 3.73
N LYS A 68 14.76 3.05 4.48
CA LYS A 68 14.37 2.50 5.79
C LYS A 68 12.89 2.12 5.79
N PRO A 69 12.47 1.17 6.60
CA PRO A 69 11.06 1.04 6.96
C PRO A 69 10.54 2.40 7.45
N ASN A 70 9.31 2.78 7.07
CA ASN A 70 8.76 4.10 7.36
C ASN A 70 9.70 5.24 6.91
N PRO A 71 9.86 5.46 5.59
CA PRO A 71 10.85 6.38 5.06
C PRO A 71 10.65 7.81 5.62
N THR A 72 11.76 8.47 5.93
CA THR A 72 11.77 9.78 6.58
C THR A 72 12.04 10.91 5.59
N ILE A 73 11.80 12.13 6.00
CA ILE A 73 12.17 13.34 5.25
C ILE A 73 13.64 13.30 4.85
N GLU A 74 14.54 12.88 5.78
CA GLU A 74 15.98 12.77 5.52
C GLU A 74 16.30 11.76 4.40
N ASN A 75 15.62 10.61 4.36
CA ASN A 75 15.80 9.62 3.29
C ASN A 75 15.46 10.21 1.92
N VAL A 76 14.41 11.02 1.85
CA VAL A 76 14.02 11.69 0.60
C VAL A 76 15.05 12.75 0.21
N GLN A 77 15.44 13.62 1.15
CA GLN A 77 16.40 14.71 0.87
C GLN A 77 17.75 14.17 0.40
N THR A 78 18.30 13.16 1.07
CA THR A 78 19.54 12.50 0.65
C THR A 78 19.38 11.79 -0.68
N GLY A 79 18.21 11.21 -0.97
CA GLY A 79 17.87 10.61 -2.27
C GLY A 79 17.86 11.64 -3.40
N VAL A 80 17.27 12.81 -3.18
CA VAL A 80 17.27 13.91 -4.15
C VAL A 80 18.70 14.36 -4.49
N GLU A 81 19.56 14.53 -3.48
CA GLU A 81 20.96 14.90 -3.71
C GLU A 81 21.75 13.79 -4.43
N ALA A 82 21.51 12.53 -4.08
CA ALA A 82 22.13 11.40 -4.77
C ALA A 82 21.67 11.32 -6.24
N PHE A 83 20.38 11.49 -6.51
CA PHE A 83 19.85 11.50 -7.88
C PHE A 83 20.51 12.59 -8.73
N LYS A 84 20.60 13.84 -8.22
CA LYS A 84 21.25 14.96 -8.93
C LYS A 84 22.70 14.64 -9.31
N LYS A 85 23.43 13.95 -8.42
CA LYS A 85 24.84 13.59 -8.65
C LYS A 85 25.01 12.41 -9.62
N SER A 86 24.03 11.51 -9.67
CA SER A 86 24.12 10.28 -10.46
C SER A 86 24.09 10.51 -11.96
N GLY A 87 23.47 11.61 -12.42
CA GLY A 87 23.20 11.84 -13.85
C GLY A 87 22.17 10.87 -14.44
N ALA A 88 21.38 10.20 -13.59
CA ALA A 88 20.28 9.33 -14.02
C ALA A 88 19.13 10.13 -14.64
N ASP A 89 18.40 9.51 -15.55
CA ASP A 89 17.26 10.12 -16.27
C ASP A 89 15.92 9.42 -15.97
N TYR A 90 15.95 8.29 -15.23
CA TYR A 90 14.77 7.61 -14.73
C TYR A 90 15.04 6.89 -13.40
N LEU A 91 13.98 6.51 -12.72
CA LEU A 91 14.01 5.80 -11.45
C LEU A 91 13.59 4.34 -11.64
N ILE A 92 14.19 3.44 -10.88
CA ILE A 92 13.69 2.09 -10.66
C ILE A 92 13.52 1.90 -9.16
N ALA A 93 12.31 1.60 -8.69
CA ALA A 93 12.06 1.24 -7.29
C ALA A 93 11.91 -0.27 -7.17
N ILE A 94 12.75 -0.89 -6.35
CA ILE A 94 12.72 -2.32 -6.05
C ILE A 94 12.46 -2.46 -4.55
N GLY A 95 11.29 -2.97 -4.17
CA GLY A 95 10.98 -3.14 -2.76
C GLY A 95 9.50 -3.12 -2.44
N GLY A 96 9.19 -2.95 -1.16
CA GLY A 96 7.85 -2.65 -0.67
C GLY A 96 7.55 -1.16 -0.73
N GLY A 97 6.52 -0.73 0.02
CA GLY A 97 6.10 0.67 0.09
C GLY A 97 7.24 1.65 0.35
N SER A 98 8.15 1.33 1.28
CA SER A 98 9.24 2.25 1.65
C SER A 98 10.17 2.62 0.50
N SER A 99 10.56 1.65 -0.33
CA SER A 99 11.38 1.91 -1.53
C SER A 99 10.62 2.72 -2.56
N MET A 100 9.33 2.41 -2.75
CA MET A 100 8.49 3.09 -3.73
C MET A 100 8.14 4.51 -3.30
N ASP A 101 7.77 4.71 -2.05
CA ASP A 101 7.42 6.01 -1.49
C ASP A 101 8.63 6.97 -1.53
N THR A 102 9.83 6.46 -1.18
CA THR A 102 11.06 7.24 -1.32
C THR A 102 11.33 7.63 -2.78
N ALA A 103 11.20 6.67 -3.72
CA ALA A 103 11.44 6.94 -5.14
C ALA A 103 10.42 7.94 -5.72
N LYS A 104 9.14 7.84 -5.36
CA LYS A 104 8.10 8.78 -5.75
C LYS A 104 8.42 10.20 -5.25
N ALA A 105 8.72 10.32 -3.95
CA ALA A 105 9.08 11.61 -3.36
C ALA A 105 10.33 12.22 -4.01
N VAL A 106 11.37 11.44 -4.27
CA VAL A 106 12.56 11.89 -4.99
C VAL A 106 12.19 12.37 -6.40
N GLY A 107 11.46 11.57 -7.16
CA GLY A 107 11.11 11.86 -8.55
C GLY A 107 10.26 13.11 -8.68
N ILE A 108 9.26 13.32 -7.80
CA ILE A 108 8.39 14.49 -7.87
C ILE A 108 9.15 15.78 -7.48
N ILE A 109 10.05 15.74 -6.49
CA ILE A 109 10.87 16.88 -6.08
C ILE A 109 11.86 17.28 -7.17
N ILE A 110 12.53 16.30 -7.82
CA ILE A 110 13.45 16.58 -8.93
C ILE A 110 12.75 17.33 -10.06
N ALA A 111 11.51 16.94 -10.38
CA ALA A 111 10.70 17.61 -11.40
C ALA A 111 10.03 18.92 -10.93
N ASN A 112 9.90 19.13 -9.62
CA ASN A 112 9.25 20.27 -8.99
C ASN A 112 10.08 20.79 -7.80
N PRO A 113 11.22 21.46 -8.04
CA PRO A 113 12.16 21.85 -6.98
C PRO A 113 11.60 22.84 -5.95
N ASP A 114 10.49 23.48 -6.23
CA ASP A 114 9.80 24.37 -5.28
C ASP A 114 9.23 23.59 -4.07
N PHE A 115 9.14 22.24 -4.17
CA PHE A 115 8.68 21.35 -3.11
C PHE A 115 9.83 20.59 -2.41
N ALA A 116 11.05 21.08 -2.47
CA ALA A 116 12.23 20.41 -1.94
C ALA A 116 12.25 20.24 -0.40
N ASP A 117 11.41 20.93 0.33
CA ASP A 117 11.24 20.80 1.78
C ASP A 117 10.50 19.53 2.23
N VAL A 118 10.03 18.71 1.30
CA VAL A 118 9.23 17.48 1.50
C VAL A 118 7.89 17.71 2.23
N VAL A 119 7.86 18.53 3.29
CA VAL A 119 6.62 18.82 4.07
C VAL A 119 5.55 19.49 3.21
N SER A 120 5.96 20.32 2.25
CA SER A 120 5.04 20.96 1.30
C SER A 120 4.33 19.99 0.35
N LEU A 121 4.75 18.73 0.29
CA LEU A 121 4.09 17.68 -0.50
C LEU A 121 2.93 17.01 0.25
N GLU A 122 2.75 17.27 1.56
CA GLU A 122 1.67 16.67 2.33
C GLU A 122 0.28 17.01 1.78
N GLY A 123 -0.61 16.03 1.76
CA GLY A 123 -1.94 16.16 1.16
C GLY A 123 -1.87 16.19 -0.37
N VAL A 124 -2.60 17.10 -0.98
CA VAL A 124 -2.61 17.32 -2.44
C VAL A 124 -1.82 18.58 -2.77
N ALA A 125 -0.54 18.41 -3.11
CA ALA A 125 0.33 19.51 -3.48
C ALA A 125 0.06 20.00 -4.92
N ASP A 126 0.20 21.31 -5.14
CA ASP A 126 0.00 21.91 -6.47
C ASP A 126 1.29 21.85 -7.32
N THR A 127 1.83 20.63 -7.48
CA THR A 127 2.96 20.37 -8.36
C THR A 127 2.60 20.68 -9.81
N LYS A 128 3.57 21.08 -10.61
CA LYS A 128 3.33 21.49 -12.02
C LYS A 128 3.73 20.41 -13.02
N ASN A 129 4.84 19.73 -12.75
CA ASN A 129 5.45 18.80 -13.66
C ASN A 129 5.20 17.34 -13.21
N LYS A 130 5.09 16.42 -14.18
CA LYS A 130 5.16 15.00 -13.90
C LYS A 130 6.50 14.66 -13.24
N SER A 131 6.48 13.69 -12.34
CA SER A 131 7.68 13.12 -11.73
C SER A 131 8.68 12.65 -12.81
N VAL A 132 9.94 12.53 -12.43
CA VAL A 132 10.90 11.72 -13.18
C VAL A 132 10.28 10.35 -13.43
N PRO A 133 10.37 9.78 -14.66
CA PRO A 133 9.77 8.48 -14.94
C PRO A 133 10.23 7.41 -13.96
N LEU A 134 9.28 6.67 -13.39
CA LEU A 134 9.51 5.62 -12.41
C LEU A 134 9.04 4.27 -12.94
N ILE A 135 9.94 3.28 -12.95
CA ILE A 135 9.63 1.86 -13.12
C ILE A 135 9.57 1.22 -11.74
N ALA A 136 8.45 0.58 -11.41
CA ALA A 136 8.20 0.03 -10.08
C ALA A 136 8.16 -1.49 -10.09
N LEU A 137 8.90 -2.11 -9.16
CA LEU A 137 9.00 -3.57 -8.98
C LEU A 137 8.70 -3.93 -7.52
N PRO A 138 7.44 -4.30 -7.19
CA PRO A 138 7.09 -4.68 -5.84
C PRO A 138 7.75 -6.00 -5.43
N THR A 139 8.25 -6.04 -4.19
CA THR A 139 8.74 -7.25 -3.53
C THR A 139 7.84 -7.67 -2.37
N THR A 140 6.76 -6.94 -2.13
CA THR A 140 5.69 -7.25 -1.17
C THR A 140 4.34 -7.28 -1.87
N SER A 141 3.38 -8.02 -1.32
CA SER A 141 2.01 -8.12 -1.85
C SER A 141 1.03 -7.42 -0.91
N GLY A 142 1.15 -6.10 -0.76
CA GLY A 142 0.35 -5.35 0.20
C GLY A 142 -0.02 -3.95 -0.25
N THR A 143 0.97 -3.07 -0.31
CA THR A 143 0.76 -1.62 -0.45
C THR A 143 0.27 -1.18 -1.82
N ALA A 144 0.49 -2.00 -2.85
CA ALA A 144 0.22 -1.63 -4.24
C ALA A 144 0.84 -0.28 -4.68
N ALA A 145 1.94 0.14 -4.03
CA ALA A 145 2.57 1.43 -4.30
C ALA A 145 3.03 1.59 -5.76
N GLU A 146 3.21 0.47 -6.48
CA GLU A 146 3.53 0.43 -7.90
C GLU A 146 2.39 0.93 -8.82
N VAL A 147 1.16 1.04 -8.32
CA VAL A 147 -0.02 1.48 -9.09
C VAL A 147 -0.79 2.62 -8.43
N THR A 148 -0.25 3.18 -7.34
CA THR A 148 -0.93 4.24 -6.60
C THR A 148 -0.35 5.62 -6.87
N ILE A 149 -1.20 6.64 -6.70
CA ILE A 149 -0.84 8.07 -6.73
C ILE A 149 -0.44 8.60 -5.36
N ASN A 150 -0.34 7.71 -4.37
CA ASN A 150 -0.03 8.07 -2.99
C ASN A 150 1.38 7.62 -2.63
N TYR A 151 1.99 8.32 -1.70
CA TYR A 151 3.20 7.91 -0.98
C TYR A 151 3.17 8.49 0.43
N VAL A 152 3.87 7.84 1.35
CA VAL A 152 3.84 8.19 2.78
C VAL A 152 5.25 8.41 3.29
N ILE A 153 5.50 9.60 3.83
CA ILE A 153 6.80 9.98 4.41
C ILE A 153 6.61 10.30 5.89
N THR A 154 7.54 9.83 6.71
CA THR A 154 7.50 10.03 8.16
C THR A 154 8.19 11.35 8.54
N ASP A 155 7.45 12.22 9.20
CA ASP A 155 7.98 13.38 9.92
C ASP A 155 8.33 12.92 11.35
N VAL A 156 9.61 12.63 11.56
CA VAL A 156 10.08 12.11 12.86
C VAL A 156 10.05 13.15 13.97
N GLU A 157 10.10 14.45 13.63
CA GLU A 157 10.04 15.52 14.62
C GLU A 157 8.64 15.65 15.22
N LYS A 158 7.61 15.40 14.39
CA LYS A 158 6.20 15.49 14.78
C LYS A 158 5.57 14.13 15.09
N ASN A 159 6.34 13.03 15.03
CA ASN A 159 5.85 11.66 15.22
C ASN A 159 4.59 11.35 14.40
N ARG A 160 4.56 11.75 13.13
CA ARG A 160 3.41 11.53 12.26
C ARG A 160 3.80 11.06 10.87
N LYS A 161 2.88 10.38 10.21
CA LYS A 161 2.98 10.04 8.80
C LYS A 161 2.29 11.11 7.95
N MET A 162 3.01 11.62 6.97
CA MET A 162 2.50 12.53 5.96
C MET A 162 2.04 11.72 4.75
N VAL A 163 0.75 11.71 4.49
CA VAL A 163 0.18 11.13 3.27
C VAL A 163 0.24 12.17 2.17
N CYS A 164 0.97 11.87 1.12
CA CYS A 164 1.10 12.71 -0.07
C CYS A 164 0.32 12.08 -1.22
N VAL A 165 -0.43 12.89 -1.96
CA VAL A 165 -1.28 12.43 -3.07
C VAL A 165 -1.02 13.29 -4.29
N ASP A 166 -0.40 12.70 -5.33
CA ASP A 166 -0.15 13.40 -6.59
C ASP A 166 -0.29 12.43 -7.80
N PRO A 167 -1.28 12.62 -8.66
CA PRO A 167 -1.43 11.83 -9.88
C PRO A 167 -0.23 11.85 -10.82
N LYS A 168 0.67 12.83 -10.64
CA LYS A 168 1.86 13.01 -11.47
C LYS A 168 3.04 12.15 -11.03
N ASP A 169 2.95 11.49 -9.87
CA ASP A 169 4.01 10.62 -9.34
C ASP A 169 3.79 9.13 -9.61
N ILE A 170 2.62 8.75 -10.16
CA ILE A 170 2.34 7.35 -10.45
C ILE A 170 3.44 6.73 -11.31
N PRO A 171 3.96 5.54 -10.97
CA PRO A 171 4.94 4.85 -11.79
C PRO A 171 4.43 4.66 -13.23
N VAL A 172 5.26 4.99 -14.22
CA VAL A 172 4.88 4.86 -15.63
C VAL A 172 4.77 3.39 -16.03
N VAL A 173 5.60 2.52 -15.41
CA VAL A 173 5.58 1.07 -15.64
C VAL A 173 5.64 0.34 -14.31
N ALA A 174 4.83 -0.71 -14.17
CA ALA A 174 4.91 -1.66 -13.06
C ALA A 174 5.26 -3.07 -13.56
N PHE A 175 6.22 -3.72 -12.90
CA PHE A 175 6.57 -5.13 -13.14
C PHE A 175 6.16 -5.94 -11.90
N VAL A 176 5.01 -6.57 -11.97
CA VAL A 176 4.41 -7.35 -10.88
C VAL A 176 4.79 -8.81 -11.04
N ASP A 177 6.02 -9.12 -10.66
CA ASP A 177 6.63 -10.44 -10.79
C ASP A 177 6.61 -11.18 -9.44
N PRO A 178 5.83 -12.28 -9.31
CA PRO A 178 5.75 -13.02 -8.04
C PRO A 178 7.07 -13.64 -7.60
N GLU A 179 8.03 -13.84 -8.50
CA GLU A 179 9.37 -14.32 -8.14
C GLU A 179 10.17 -13.28 -7.34
N MET A 180 9.85 -12.00 -7.49
CA MET A 180 10.43 -10.93 -6.67
C MET A 180 9.90 -10.92 -5.23
N MET A 181 8.74 -11.56 -5.00
CA MET A 181 8.07 -11.65 -3.69
C MET A 181 8.31 -12.98 -2.98
N SER A 182 8.91 -13.95 -3.65
CA SER A 182 9.05 -15.34 -3.16
C SER A 182 9.91 -15.49 -1.90
N SER A 183 10.78 -14.52 -1.62
CA SER A 183 11.66 -14.50 -0.43
C SER A 183 11.03 -13.85 0.80
N MET A 184 9.81 -13.30 0.70
CA MET A 184 9.13 -12.71 1.87
C MET A 184 8.95 -13.73 2.98
N PRO A 185 9.34 -13.42 4.24
CA PRO A 185 9.02 -14.24 5.41
C PRO A 185 7.50 -14.38 5.60
N LYS A 186 7.07 -15.49 6.23
CA LYS A 186 5.65 -15.80 6.47
C LYS A 186 4.91 -14.66 7.19
N GLY A 187 5.48 -14.10 8.25
CA GLY A 187 4.87 -13.00 9.00
C GLY A 187 4.69 -11.74 8.15
N LEU A 188 5.68 -11.39 7.31
CA LEU A 188 5.56 -10.27 6.40
C LEU A 188 4.51 -10.55 5.31
N THR A 189 4.46 -11.76 4.78
CA THR A 189 3.45 -12.18 3.80
C THR A 189 2.03 -12.05 4.38
N ALA A 190 1.83 -12.51 5.62
CA ALA A 190 0.54 -12.41 6.31
C ALA A 190 0.14 -10.93 6.53
N ALA A 191 1.05 -10.13 7.07
CA ALA A 191 0.81 -8.72 7.36
C ALA A 191 0.47 -7.94 6.08
N THR A 192 1.31 -8.06 5.04
CA THR A 192 1.08 -7.33 3.79
C THR A 192 -0.15 -7.82 3.04
N GLY A 193 -0.46 -9.11 3.09
CA GLY A 193 -1.66 -9.65 2.47
C GLY A 193 -2.95 -9.20 3.16
N MET A 194 -2.96 -9.10 4.49
CA MET A 194 -4.08 -8.53 5.24
C MET A 194 -4.19 -7.02 5.00
N ASP A 195 -3.08 -6.32 4.79
CA ASP A 195 -3.06 -4.92 4.36
C ASP A 195 -3.77 -4.74 3.00
N ALA A 196 -3.42 -5.58 2.02
CA ALA A 196 -4.09 -5.59 0.72
C ALA A 196 -5.60 -5.87 0.83
N LEU A 197 -6.01 -6.76 1.74
CA LEU A 197 -7.43 -7.00 2.01
C LEU A 197 -8.10 -5.78 2.62
N THR A 198 -7.41 -5.11 3.55
CA THR A 198 -7.90 -3.86 4.17
C THR A 198 -8.09 -2.77 3.12
N HIS A 199 -7.11 -2.58 2.23
CA HIS A 199 -7.22 -1.66 1.10
C HIS A 199 -8.46 -1.95 0.23
N ALA A 200 -8.68 -3.23 -0.09
CA ALA A 200 -9.82 -3.63 -0.92
C ALA A 200 -11.16 -3.41 -0.22
N ILE A 201 -11.27 -3.74 1.07
CA ILE A 201 -12.52 -3.57 1.83
C ILE A 201 -12.80 -2.09 2.09
N GLU A 202 -11.82 -1.32 2.58
CA GLU A 202 -12.01 0.11 2.80
C GLU A 202 -12.29 0.85 1.49
N GLY A 203 -11.54 0.56 0.43
CA GLY A 203 -11.78 1.14 -0.88
C GLY A 203 -13.16 0.81 -1.46
N TYR A 204 -13.71 -0.37 -1.14
CA TYR A 204 -15.06 -0.75 -1.55
C TYR A 204 -16.15 0.03 -0.81
N ILE A 205 -15.95 0.31 0.48
CA ILE A 205 -16.96 0.99 1.30
C ILE A 205 -16.73 2.49 1.45
N THR A 206 -15.60 3.04 1.01
CA THR A 206 -15.28 4.46 1.13
C THR A 206 -16.34 5.36 0.49
N ALA A 207 -16.48 6.58 0.99
CA ALA A 207 -17.43 7.56 0.44
C ALA A 207 -17.15 7.93 -1.03
N GLY A 208 -15.90 7.79 -1.49
CA GLY A 208 -15.51 8.02 -2.88
C GLY A 208 -15.77 6.86 -3.84
N ALA A 209 -16.21 5.69 -3.33
CA ALA A 209 -16.41 4.48 -4.13
C ALA A 209 -17.55 4.63 -5.16
N TRP A 210 -17.35 4.02 -6.32
CA TRP A 210 -18.32 3.98 -7.40
C TRP A 210 -18.14 2.72 -8.24
N GLU A 211 -19.03 2.48 -9.18
CA GLU A 211 -19.16 1.21 -9.91
C GLU A 211 -17.83 0.69 -10.49
N LEU A 212 -17.00 1.56 -11.09
CA LEU A 212 -15.72 1.15 -11.65
C LEU A 212 -14.73 0.70 -10.55
N SER A 213 -14.62 1.45 -9.47
CA SER A 213 -13.73 1.08 -8.35
C SER A 213 -14.24 -0.18 -7.64
N ASP A 214 -15.53 -0.34 -7.51
CA ASP A 214 -16.17 -1.48 -6.85
C ASP A 214 -15.80 -2.81 -7.54
N MET A 215 -15.72 -2.82 -8.88
CA MET A 215 -15.28 -4.00 -9.65
C MET A 215 -13.88 -4.46 -9.22
N PHE A 216 -12.93 -3.53 -9.10
CA PHE A 216 -11.56 -3.86 -8.70
C PHE A 216 -11.50 -4.36 -7.26
N HIS A 217 -12.19 -3.68 -6.36
CA HIS A 217 -12.17 -4.04 -4.94
C HIS A 217 -12.79 -5.42 -4.68
N LEU A 218 -13.95 -5.72 -5.24
CA LEU A 218 -14.58 -7.04 -5.08
C LEU A 218 -13.70 -8.15 -5.67
N LYS A 219 -13.07 -7.90 -6.81
CA LYS A 219 -12.16 -8.89 -7.41
C LYS A 219 -10.89 -9.07 -6.56
N ALA A 220 -10.36 -8.01 -5.99
CA ALA A 220 -9.23 -8.07 -5.07
C ALA A 220 -9.58 -8.87 -3.80
N ILE A 221 -10.73 -8.61 -3.17
CA ILE A 221 -11.20 -9.36 -2.00
C ILE A 221 -11.29 -10.86 -2.33
N GLU A 222 -11.88 -11.22 -3.48
CA GLU A 222 -11.99 -12.62 -3.91
C GLU A 222 -10.61 -13.29 -4.04
N ILE A 223 -9.67 -12.66 -4.76
CA ILE A 223 -8.34 -13.21 -4.99
C ILE A 223 -7.58 -13.36 -3.67
N ILE A 224 -7.54 -12.32 -2.85
CA ILE A 224 -6.79 -12.30 -1.59
C ILE A 224 -7.34 -13.34 -0.62
N SER A 225 -8.66 -13.40 -0.46
CA SER A 225 -9.32 -14.30 0.48
C SER A 225 -9.04 -15.77 0.20
N ARG A 226 -9.03 -16.16 -1.09
CA ARG A 226 -8.76 -17.55 -1.48
C ARG A 226 -7.27 -17.91 -1.43
N SER A 227 -6.36 -16.94 -1.56
CA SER A 227 -4.95 -17.20 -1.88
C SER A 227 -3.97 -16.85 -0.77
N LEU A 228 -4.33 -15.99 0.19
CA LEU A 228 -3.40 -15.52 1.21
C LEU A 228 -2.79 -16.67 2.05
N ARG A 229 -3.59 -17.66 2.43
CA ARG A 229 -3.10 -18.85 3.16
C ARG A 229 -2.03 -19.60 2.38
N ASN A 230 -2.24 -19.76 1.07
CA ASN A 230 -1.28 -20.42 0.18
C ASN A 230 -0.01 -19.57 -0.03
N ALA A 231 -0.14 -18.26 -0.10
CA ALA A 231 1.01 -17.36 -0.17
C ALA A 231 1.86 -17.40 1.11
N VAL A 232 1.22 -17.45 2.30
CA VAL A 232 1.90 -17.63 3.59
C VAL A 232 2.59 -19.01 3.67
N ALA A 233 2.00 -20.05 3.05
CA ALA A 233 2.65 -21.34 2.86
C ALA A 233 3.75 -21.33 1.79
N ASN A 234 3.94 -20.20 1.11
CA ASN A 234 4.94 -19.95 0.06
C ASN A 234 4.76 -20.82 -1.20
N THR A 235 3.51 -21.07 -1.59
CA THR A 235 3.24 -21.74 -2.87
C THR A 235 3.39 -20.77 -4.03
N PRO A 236 3.90 -21.18 -5.22
CA PRO A 236 4.03 -20.32 -6.38
C PRO A 236 2.69 -19.71 -6.82
N GLU A 237 1.61 -20.48 -6.80
CA GLU A 237 0.26 -20.03 -7.14
C GLU A 237 -0.25 -18.98 -6.15
N GLY A 238 -0.05 -19.21 -4.85
CA GLY A 238 -0.41 -18.25 -3.81
C GLY A 238 0.35 -16.94 -3.95
N ARG A 239 1.64 -16.99 -4.27
CA ARG A 239 2.45 -15.79 -4.54
C ARG A 239 1.96 -15.04 -5.77
N ALA A 240 1.66 -15.75 -6.87
CA ALA A 240 1.16 -15.15 -8.09
C ALA A 240 -0.21 -14.49 -7.90
N ASP A 241 -1.12 -15.17 -7.23
CA ASP A 241 -2.45 -14.62 -6.92
C ASP A 241 -2.36 -13.40 -6.00
N MET A 242 -1.51 -13.44 -4.96
CA MET A 242 -1.34 -12.29 -4.07
C MET A 242 -0.68 -11.11 -4.76
N ALA A 243 0.28 -11.34 -5.65
CA ALA A 243 0.87 -10.30 -6.48
C ALA A 243 -0.19 -9.59 -7.34
N LEU A 244 -1.08 -10.36 -7.96
CA LEU A 244 -2.20 -9.82 -8.73
C LEU A 244 -3.25 -9.15 -7.83
N GLY A 245 -3.65 -9.79 -6.74
CA GLY A 245 -4.73 -9.32 -5.87
C GLY A 245 -4.45 -7.96 -5.24
N GLN A 246 -3.22 -7.76 -4.74
CA GLN A 246 -2.81 -6.47 -4.19
C GLN A 246 -2.76 -5.37 -5.27
N TYR A 247 -2.27 -5.67 -6.47
CA TYR A 247 -2.25 -4.71 -7.58
C TYR A 247 -3.68 -4.28 -7.97
N VAL A 248 -4.60 -5.24 -8.07
CA VAL A 248 -6.02 -4.96 -8.36
C VAL A 248 -6.66 -4.11 -7.26
N ALA A 249 -6.35 -4.36 -5.98
CA ALA A 249 -6.78 -3.49 -4.88
C ALA A 249 -6.27 -2.05 -5.07
N GLY A 250 -5.00 -1.91 -5.46
CA GLY A 250 -4.36 -0.62 -5.74
C GLY A 250 -5.01 0.17 -6.86
N MET A 251 -5.37 -0.51 -7.94
CA MET A 251 -6.12 0.12 -9.04
C MET A 251 -7.40 0.79 -8.55
N GLY A 252 -8.06 0.21 -7.57
CA GLY A 252 -9.28 0.75 -6.95
C GLY A 252 -8.98 1.87 -5.96
N PHE A 253 -8.38 1.55 -4.81
CA PHE A 253 -8.31 2.48 -3.67
C PHE A 253 -7.48 3.74 -3.95
N SER A 254 -6.47 3.65 -4.79
CA SER A 254 -5.67 4.80 -5.21
C SER A 254 -6.51 5.96 -5.76
N ASN A 255 -7.66 5.65 -6.35
CA ASN A 255 -8.53 6.60 -7.03
C ASN A 255 -9.73 7.08 -6.19
N VAL A 256 -10.06 6.37 -5.10
CA VAL A 256 -11.28 6.66 -4.32
C VAL A 256 -11.01 6.90 -2.84
N GLY A 257 -9.83 6.53 -2.33
CA GLY A 257 -9.45 6.69 -0.93
C GLY A 257 -9.83 5.49 -0.07
N LEU A 258 -9.59 5.64 1.23
CA LEU A 258 -9.72 4.61 2.26
C LEU A 258 -10.66 5.07 3.38
N GLY A 259 -10.38 4.73 4.63
CA GLY A 259 -11.19 5.06 5.79
C GLY A 259 -10.43 5.02 7.10
N ILE A 260 -11.15 4.81 8.20
CA ILE A 260 -10.57 4.93 9.55
C ILE A 260 -9.73 3.73 9.99
N VAL A 261 -9.73 2.58 9.30
CA VAL A 261 -8.76 1.52 9.60
C VAL A 261 -7.35 2.06 9.38
N HIS A 262 -7.09 2.63 8.20
CA HIS A 262 -5.80 3.24 7.88
C HIS A 262 -5.49 4.44 8.77
N SER A 263 -6.49 5.30 9.03
CA SER A 263 -6.31 6.45 9.94
C SER A 263 -5.88 6.03 11.34
N MET A 264 -6.42 4.93 11.86
CA MET A 264 -6.04 4.38 13.16
C MET A 264 -4.70 3.63 13.12
N ALA A 265 -4.34 3.02 11.99
CA ALA A 265 -3.08 2.29 11.86
C ALA A 265 -1.86 3.23 11.73
N HIS A 266 -2.00 4.39 11.10
CA HIS A 266 -0.90 5.32 10.86
C HIS A 266 -0.21 5.79 12.16
N PRO A 267 -0.92 6.27 13.19
CA PRO A 267 -0.26 6.70 14.43
C PRO A 267 0.38 5.56 15.21
N LEU A 268 -0.08 4.31 15.07
CA LEU A 268 0.59 3.15 15.65
C LEU A 268 1.96 2.91 15.00
N GLY A 269 2.05 3.09 13.69
CA GLY A 269 3.33 3.03 12.98
C GLY A 269 4.27 4.17 13.36
N ALA A 270 3.74 5.38 13.57
CA ALA A 270 4.55 6.55 13.91
C ALA A 270 5.06 6.51 15.36
N LEU A 271 4.23 6.08 16.32
CA LEU A 271 4.56 6.11 17.76
C LEU A 271 5.31 4.86 18.23
N TYR A 272 4.91 3.68 17.73
CA TYR A 272 5.41 2.38 18.22
C TYR A 272 6.20 1.59 17.18
N ASP A 273 6.39 2.16 15.99
CA ASP A 273 7.00 1.45 14.83
C ASP A 273 6.28 0.13 14.49
N THR A 274 4.97 0.08 14.78
CA THR A 274 4.15 -1.09 14.48
C THR A 274 4.13 -1.35 12.98
N PRO A 275 4.38 -2.60 12.53
CA PRO A 275 4.26 -2.93 11.11
C PRO A 275 2.85 -2.60 10.59
N HIS A 276 2.78 -1.81 9.53
CA HIS A 276 1.54 -1.22 9.02
C HIS A 276 0.43 -2.25 8.76
N GLY A 277 0.77 -3.34 8.06
CA GLY A 277 -0.19 -4.39 7.77
C GLY A 277 -0.68 -5.16 8.99
N VAL A 278 0.13 -5.27 10.06
CA VAL A 278 -0.30 -5.85 11.35
C VAL A 278 -1.33 -4.93 12.01
N ALA A 279 -1.05 -3.64 12.07
CA ALA A 279 -1.97 -2.66 12.65
C ALA A 279 -3.32 -2.67 11.91
N ASN A 280 -3.30 -2.58 10.57
CA ASN A 280 -4.50 -2.65 9.75
C ASN A 280 -5.31 -3.94 9.98
N ALA A 281 -4.64 -5.08 10.00
CA ALA A 281 -5.29 -6.39 10.16
C ALA A 281 -6.00 -6.55 11.51
N ILE A 282 -5.42 -6.03 12.60
CA ILE A 282 -6.02 -6.07 13.94
C ILE A 282 -7.23 -5.13 14.01
N ILE A 283 -7.14 -3.94 13.45
CA ILE A 283 -8.17 -2.89 13.52
C ILE A 283 -9.36 -3.22 12.61
N LEU A 284 -9.11 -3.82 11.45
CA LEU A 284 -10.11 -4.01 10.39
C LEU A 284 -11.43 -4.62 10.85
N PRO A 285 -11.49 -5.76 11.57
CA PRO A 285 -12.77 -6.36 11.95
C PRO A 285 -13.63 -5.47 12.85
N THR A 286 -12.99 -4.76 13.79
CA THR A 286 -13.66 -3.85 14.71
C THR A 286 -14.23 -2.64 13.99
N VAL A 287 -13.49 -2.05 13.07
CA VAL A 287 -13.96 -0.94 12.24
C VAL A 287 -15.02 -1.40 11.24
N MET A 288 -14.95 -2.63 10.73
CA MET A 288 -16.02 -3.19 9.92
C MET A 288 -17.35 -3.26 10.70
N GLU A 289 -17.34 -3.68 11.97
CA GLU A 289 -18.53 -3.66 12.82
C GLU A 289 -19.07 -2.24 13.00
N TYR A 290 -18.19 -1.29 13.27
CA TYR A 290 -18.54 0.12 13.42
C TYR A 290 -19.18 0.71 12.16
N ASN A 291 -18.63 0.41 10.98
CA ASN A 291 -19.08 0.95 9.70
C ASN A 291 -20.30 0.23 9.10
N ALA A 292 -20.58 -1.01 9.50
CA ALA A 292 -21.63 -1.84 8.91
C ALA A 292 -23.01 -1.14 8.77
N PRO A 293 -23.50 -0.34 9.75
CA PRO A 293 -24.78 0.36 9.59
C PRO A 293 -24.82 1.38 8.45
N ALA A 294 -23.68 1.95 8.08
CA ALA A 294 -23.57 3.02 7.08
C ALA A 294 -23.29 2.51 5.65
N THR A 295 -23.21 1.19 5.42
CA THR A 295 -22.72 0.61 4.16
C THR A 295 -23.81 -0.04 3.30
N GLY A 296 -25.09 0.12 3.66
CA GLY A 296 -26.19 -0.50 2.94
C GLY A 296 -26.04 -2.02 2.81
N GLU A 297 -26.01 -2.53 1.59
CA GLU A 297 -25.86 -3.96 1.28
C GLU A 297 -24.43 -4.36 0.90
N LYS A 298 -23.46 -3.46 0.93
CA LYS A 298 -22.10 -3.73 0.46
C LYS A 298 -21.44 -4.93 1.15
N TYR A 299 -21.76 -5.21 2.41
CA TYR A 299 -21.22 -6.36 3.14
C TYR A 299 -21.73 -7.71 2.64
N ARG A 300 -22.87 -7.76 1.94
CA ARG A 300 -23.33 -8.96 1.23
C ARG A 300 -22.31 -9.35 0.16
N GLU A 301 -21.85 -8.38 -0.62
CA GLU A 301 -20.88 -8.61 -1.69
C GLU A 301 -19.48 -8.92 -1.13
N ILE A 302 -19.09 -8.27 -0.01
CA ILE A 302 -17.84 -8.64 0.70
C ILE A 302 -17.91 -10.09 1.17
N ALA A 303 -19.01 -10.52 1.82
CA ALA A 303 -19.18 -11.90 2.26
C ALA A 303 -19.09 -12.89 1.09
N ARG A 304 -19.75 -12.57 -0.04
CA ARG A 304 -19.69 -13.38 -1.26
C ARG A 304 -18.28 -13.48 -1.81
N ALA A 305 -17.56 -12.36 -1.93
CA ALA A 305 -16.19 -12.32 -2.42
C ALA A 305 -15.22 -13.07 -1.49
N MET A 306 -15.47 -13.04 -0.17
CA MET A 306 -14.74 -13.84 0.83
C MET A 306 -15.04 -15.35 0.78
N GLY A 307 -15.97 -15.79 -0.08
CA GLY A 307 -16.32 -17.20 -0.25
C GLY A 307 -17.35 -17.74 0.72
N VAL A 308 -18.06 -16.87 1.45
CA VAL A 308 -19.16 -17.28 2.34
C VAL A 308 -20.29 -17.89 1.52
N GLN A 309 -20.78 -19.06 1.95
CA GLN A 309 -21.83 -19.78 1.27
C GLN A 309 -23.22 -19.32 1.75
N GLY A 310 -24.22 -19.40 0.86
CA GLY A 310 -25.62 -19.12 1.23
C GLY A 310 -25.95 -17.62 1.43
N VAL A 311 -25.09 -16.72 1.03
CA VAL A 311 -25.21 -15.27 1.26
C VAL A 311 -26.55 -14.71 0.76
N ASP A 312 -27.08 -15.22 -0.36
CA ASP A 312 -28.32 -14.74 -0.96
C ASP A 312 -29.58 -14.99 -0.08
N SER A 313 -29.51 -15.97 0.82
CA SER A 313 -30.59 -16.28 1.77
C SER A 313 -30.43 -15.61 3.13
N MET A 314 -29.34 -14.90 3.36
CA MET A 314 -29.05 -14.23 4.64
C MET A 314 -29.78 -12.91 4.77
N THR A 315 -30.21 -12.61 5.98
CA THR A 315 -30.62 -11.27 6.39
C THR A 315 -29.43 -10.31 6.40
N GLN A 316 -29.70 -9.01 6.47
CA GLN A 316 -28.64 -8.00 6.52
C GLN A 316 -27.70 -8.18 7.72
N GLU A 317 -28.24 -8.53 8.87
CA GLU A 317 -27.46 -8.80 10.09
C GLU A 317 -26.55 -10.04 9.88
N GLU A 318 -27.11 -11.11 9.31
CA GLU A 318 -26.38 -12.35 9.09
C GLU A 318 -25.21 -12.18 8.09
N TYR A 319 -25.44 -11.54 6.92
CA TYR A 319 -24.34 -11.37 5.97
C TYR A 319 -23.29 -10.35 6.44
N ARG A 320 -23.67 -9.31 7.21
CA ARG A 320 -22.72 -8.39 7.83
C ARG A 320 -21.80 -9.14 8.81
N LYS A 321 -22.42 -9.93 9.71
CA LYS A 321 -21.66 -10.78 10.63
C LYS A 321 -20.76 -11.76 9.90
N ALA A 322 -21.28 -12.45 8.88
CA ALA A 322 -20.54 -13.43 8.10
C ALA A 322 -19.32 -12.83 7.37
N ALA A 323 -19.43 -11.62 6.81
CA ALA A 323 -18.30 -10.91 6.21
C ALA A 323 -17.20 -10.62 7.24
N ILE A 324 -17.57 -10.11 8.41
CA ILE A 324 -16.63 -9.78 9.50
C ILE A 324 -15.96 -11.05 10.06
N ASP A 325 -16.74 -12.09 10.27
CA ASP A 325 -16.23 -13.38 10.76
C ASP A 325 -15.25 -14.02 9.76
N ALA A 326 -15.51 -13.88 8.46
CA ALA A 326 -14.61 -14.36 7.42
C ALA A 326 -13.25 -13.62 7.43
N VAL A 327 -13.26 -12.31 7.67
CA VAL A 327 -12.04 -11.52 7.84
C VAL A 327 -11.28 -11.95 9.09
N ARG A 328 -11.97 -12.08 10.25
CA ARG A 328 -11.36 -12.57 11.49
C ARG A 328 -10.72 -13.94 11.31
N LYS A 329 -11.44 -14.86 10.66
CA LYS A 329 -10.94 -16.21 10.40
C LYS A 329 -9.71 -16.20 9.51
N LEU A 330 -9.68 -15.40 8.47
CA LEU A 330 -8.50 -15.28 7.62
C LEU A 330 -7.30 -14.73 8.40
N SER A 331 -7.51 -13.69 9.21
CA SER A 331 -6.50 -13.06 10.06
C SER A 331 -5.90 -14.06 11.05
N GLU A 332 -6.75 -14.84 11.73
CA GLU A 332 -6.34 -15.92 12.62
C GLU A 332 -5.52 -17.00 11.90
N ASP A 333 -6.01 -17.49 10.75
CA ASP A 333 -5.38 -18.57 9.98
C ASP A 333 -3.97 -18.20 9.48
N VAL A 334 -3.71 -16.91 9.26
CA VAL A 334 -2.39 -16.44 8.82
C VAL A 334 -1.51 -15.92 9.98
N GLY A 335 -2.01 -16.03 11.22
CA GLY A 335 -1.25 -15.78 12.44
C GLY A 335 -1.10 -14.30 12.82
N ILE A 336 -2.06 -13.46 12.48
CA ILE A 336 -2.10 -12.06 12.93
C ILE A 336 -2.58 -12.03 14.40
N PRO A 337 -1.99 -11.20 15.27
CA PRO A 337 -2.50 -10.98 16.62
C PRO A 337 -3.96 -10.49 16.64
N ALA A 338 -4.71 -10.90 17.66
CA ALA A 338 -6.14 -10.57 17.74
C ALA A 338 -6.43 -9.16 18.28
N ASP A 339 -5.48 -8.57 19.01
CA ASP A 339 -5.65 -7.28 19.68
C ASP A 339 -4.37 -6.45 19.74
N LEU A 340 -4.47 -5.24 20.27
CA LEU A 340 -3.38 -4.27 20.41
C LEU A 340 -2.76 -4.24 21.82
N LYS A 341 -3.15 -5.12 22.74
CA LYS A 341 -2.71 -5.11 24.15
C LYS A 341 -1.20 -5.10 24.33
N ALA A 342 -0.49 -5.82 23.47
CA ALA A 342 0.97 -5.87 23.54
C ALA A 342 1.66 -4.64 22.92
N ILE A 343 0.93 -3.77 22.26
CA ILE A 343 1.45 -2.64 21.45
C ILE A 343 1.07 -1.30 22.10
N VAL A 344 -0.22 -1.12 22.38
CA VAL A 344 -0.79 0.17 22.76
C VAL A 344 -0.83 0.30 24.29
N LYS A 345 -0.38 1.46 24.79
CA LYS A 345 -0.57 1.88 26.18
C LYS A 345 -1.84 2.70 26.29
N GLU A 346 -2.63 2.46 27.33
CA GLU A 346 -3.89 3.16 27.56
C GLU A 346 -3.69 4.69 27.63
N GLU A 347 -2.58 5.14 28.22
CA GLU A 347 -2.22 6.56 28.35
C GLU A 347 -2.01 7.29 27.02
N ASP A 348 -1.67 6.55 25.95
CA ASP A 348 -1.43 7.11 24.62
C ASP A 348 -2.70 7.18 23.74
N ILE A 349 -3.81 6.56 24.16
CA ILE A 349 -5.05 6.52 23.37
C ILE A 349 -5.56 7.92 23.00
N PRO A 350 -5.55 8.95 23.87
CA PRO A 350 -5.99 10.29 23.47
C PRO A 350 -5.16 10.87 22.30
N PHE A 351 -3.85 10.65 22.29
CA PHE A 351 -2.98 11.07 21.20
C PHE A 351 -3.26 10.27 19.91
N LEU A 352 -3.41 8.96 20.03
CA LEU A 352 -3.70 8.08 18.89
C LEU A 352 -5.05 8.44 18.26
N ALA A 353 -6.08 8.67 19.07
CA ALA A 353 -7.42 9.02 18.60
C ALA A 353 -7.45 10.38 17.90
N GLN A 354 -6.78 11.38 18.45
CA GLN A 354 -6.67 12.69 17.79
C GLN A 354 -5.90 12.60 16.48
N SER A 355 -4.75 11.89 16.48
CA SER A 355 -3.95 11.69 15.26
C SER A 355 -4.73 10.96 14.16
N ALA A 356 -5.51 9.95 14.53
CA ALA A 356 -6.37 9.22 13.58
C ALA A 356 -7.51 10.11 13.05
N TYR A 357 -8.07 10.98 13.91
CA TYR A 357 -9.11 11.93 13.50
C TYR A 357 -8.59 12.97 12.50
N ASP A 358 -7.35 13.42 12.63
CA ASP A 358 -6.71 14.40 11.76
C ASP A 358 -6.12 13.77 10.49
N ASP A 359 -6.12 12.44 10.38
CA ASP A 359 -5.53 11.72 9.27
C ASP A 359 -6.29 11.91 7.94
N ALA A 360 -5.54 11.94 6.84
CA ALA A 360 -6.04 12.18 5.49
C ALA A 360 -7.01 11.09 4.98
N CYS A 361 -6.97 9.87 5.53
CA CYS A 361 -7.86 8.77 5.12
C CYS A 361 -9.25 8.87 5.76
N ARG A 362 -9.37 9.50 6.94
CA ARG A 362 -10.63 9.59 7.70
C ARG A 362 -11.82 10.14 6.89
N PRO A 363 -11.68 11.22 6.10
CA PRO A 363 -12.80 11.76 5.35
C PRO A 363 -13.44 10.78 4.35
N GLY A 364 -12.73 9.73 3.97
CA GLY A 364 -13.24 8.65 3.11
C GLY A 364 -14.10 7.65 3.84
N ASN A 365 -14.12 7.64 5.18
CA ASN A 365 -14.91 6.66 5.93
C ASN A 365 -16.41 6.80 5.64
N PRO A 366 -17.16 5.68 5.43
CA PRO A 366 -18.59 5.75 5.06
C PRO A 366 -19.48 6.29 6.18
N ARG A 367 -19.00 6.27 7.42
CA ARG A 367 -19.67 6.79 8.60
C ARG A 367 -18.87 7.97 9.17
N GLU A 368 -19.54 9.10 9.45
CA GLU A 368 -18.91 10.18 10.21
C GLU A 368 -18.40 9.65 11.55
N THR A 369 -17.25 10.16 11.96
CA THR A 369 -16.53 9.65 13.12
C THR A 369 -15.99 10.81 13.95
N SER A 370 -16.17 10.76 15.27
CA SER A 370 -15.60 11.70 16.22
C SER A 370 -14.34 11.16 16.88
N VAL A 371 -13.60 12.04 17.57
CA VAL A 371 -12.43 11.63 18.38
C VAL A 371 -12.85 10.67 19.49
N GLU A 372 -14.02 10.90 20.11
CA GLU A 372 -14.57 10.06 21.17
C GLU A 372 -14.87 8.63 20.64
N GLU A 373 -15.48 8.52 19.46
CA GLU A 373 -15.77 7.21 18.85
C GLU A 373 -14.47 6.46 18.50
N ILE A 374 -13.45 7.15 17.96
CA ILE A 374 -12.14 6.54 17.70
C ILE A 374 -11.47 6.11 19.02
N THR A 375 -11.59 6.90 20.07
CA THR A 375 -11.10 6.54 21.40
C THR A 375 -11.72 5.23 21.90
N GLU A 376 -13.04 5.08 21.78
CA GLU A 376 -13.72 3.85 22.18
C GLU A 376 -13.34 2.65 21.28
N LEU A 377 -13.11 2.86 19.99
CA LEU A 377 -12.60 1.82 19.10
C LEU A 377 -11.20 1.34 19.56
N TYR A 378 -10.27 2.23 19.89
CA TYR A 378 -8.96 1.83 20.42
C TYR A 378 -9.09 1.08 21.75
N LYS A 379 -9.91 1.56 22.67
CA LYS A 379 -10.15 0.88 23.96
C LYS A 379 -10.70 -0.53 23.80
N SER A 380 -11.53 -0.77 22.78
CA SER A 380 -12.07 -2.10 22.51
C SER A 380 -11.04 -3.09 21.94
N LEU A 381 -9.89 -2.59 21.53
CA LEU A 381 -8.78 -3.38 20.95
C LEU A 381 -7.63 -3.67 21.94
N ILE A 382 -7.71 -3.16 23.18
CA ILE A 382 -6.73 -3.36 24.25
C ILE A 382 -7.26 -4.16 25.43
#